data_ebb04b0820bc720503bcde26e82da282
#
_entry.id   ebb04b0820bc720503bcde26e82da282
#
_cell.length_a   1.000
_cell.length_b   1.000
_cell.length_c   1.000
_cell.angle_alpha   90.00
_cell.angle_beta   90.00
_cell.angle_gamma   90.00
#
_symmetry.space_group_name_H-M   'P 1'
#
loop_
_entity.id
_entity.type
_entity.pdbx_description
1 polymer ?
#
loop_
_entity_poly.entity_id
_entity_poly.type
_entity_poly.pdbx_seq_one_letter_code
_entity_poly.pdbx_strand_id
1 'polypeptide(L)'
;MGNVQGGFLALLADNALTASVFTTAEAGTAVAPLDLKVNMLRPVAPDMRDLTAKAEVVHRGRTLAIASCRIENADGKPVALATGSSMYLPGRPASLIGVEQLGSDSSDPEDEPGA
;
A
#
# COMPACT_ATOMS: atom_id res chain seq x y z
N MET A 1 23.72 12.43 -6.87
CA MET A 1 22.82 13.01 -6.15
C MET A 1 22.82 12.55 -4.78
N GLY A 2 23.04 12.50 -3.87
CA GLY A 2 23.10 12.16 -2.52
C GLY A 2 21.78 12.01 -1.77
N ASN A 3 20.69 11.95 -2.49
CA ASN A 3 19.36 11.87 -1.86
C ASN A 3 18.69 10.56 -2.19
N VAL A 4 17.80 10.14 -1.28
CA VAL A 4 16.95 8.98 -1.52
C VAL A 4 15.98 9.32 -2.65
N GLN A 5 15.85 8.43 -3.60
CA GLN A 5 15.00 8.69 -4.75
C GLN A 5 13.54 8.68 -4.39
N GLY A 6 12.77 9.50 -5.10
CA GLY A 6 11.34 9.61 -4.85
C GLY A 6 10.59 8.31 -5.04
N GLY A 7 11.05 7.47 -5.97
CA GLY A 7 10.41 6.17 -6.15
C GLY A 7 10.47 5.29 -4.92
N PHE A 8 11.55 5.38 -4.15
CA PHE A 8 11.65 4.62 -2.92
C PHE A 8 10.66 5.15 -1.88
N LEU A 9 10.51 6.47 -1.80
CA LEU A 9 9.53 7.04 -0.89
C LEU A 9 8.11 6.68 -1.30
N ALA A 10 7.86 6.64 -2.61
CA ALA A 10 6.54 6.24 -3.10
C ALA A 10 6.23 4.79 -2.73
N LEU A 11 7.23 3.91 -2.83
CA LEU A 11 7.03 2.51 -2.45
C LEU A 11 6.71 2.39 -0.97
N LEU A 12 7.43 3.12 -0.13
CA LEU A 12 7.19 3.10 1.31
C LEU A 12 5.78 3.60 1.61
N ALA A 13 5.35 4.69 0.95
CA ALA A 13 4.02 5.23 1.14
C ALA A 13 2.95 4.24 0.68
N ASP A 14 3.16 3.61 -0.47
CA ASP A 14 2.21 2.66 -1.01
C ASP A 14 1.99 1.50 -0.04
N ASN A 15 3.08 0.95 0.48
CA ASN A 15 2.98 -0.15 1.44
C ASN A 15 2.25 0.27 2.70
N ALA A 16 2.54 1.46 3.21
CA ALA A 16 1.89 1.91 4.44
C ALA A 16 0.41 2.19 4.23
N LEU A 17 0.04 2.79 3.09
CA LEU A 17 -1.35 3.06 2.78
C LEU A 17 -2.14 1.76 2.64
N THR A 18 -1.60 0.81 1.90
CA THR A 18 -2.28 -0.46 1.70
C THR A 18 -2.43 -1.21 3.01
N ALA A 19 -1.40 -1.21 3.82
CA ALA A 19 -1.47 -1.88 5.12
C ALA A 19 -2.54 -1.26 6.01
N SER A 20 -2.66 0.07 6.00
CA SER A 20 -3.67 0.73 6.82
C SER A 20 -5.08 0.36 6.39
N VAL A 21 -5.32 0.25 5.08
CA VAL A 21 -6.63 -0.15 4.59
C VAL A 21 -6.93 -1.60 4.94
N PHE A 22 -5.91 -2.46 4.89
CA PHE A 22 -6.08 -3.86 5.27
C PHE A 22 -6.59 -4.00 6.71
N THR A 23 -6.17 -3.13 7.60
CA THR A 23 -6.61 -3.24 8.99
C THR A 23 -8.11 -2.98 9.14
N THR A 24 -8.75 -2.37 8.14
CA THR A 24 -10.18 -2.09 8.18
C THR A 24 -10.99 -3.10 7.38
N ALA A 25 -10.33 -4.02 6.66
CA ALA A 25 -11.03 -4.98 5.82
C ALA A 25 -11.53 -6.13 6.67
N GLU A 26 -12.69 -6.66 6.29
CA GLU A 26 -13.24 -7.81 6.98
C GLU A 26 -12.51 -9.06 6.52
N ALA A 27 -12.56 -10.09 7.35
CA ALA A 27 -11.93 -11.36 7.02
C ALA A 27 -12.47 -11.88 5.70
N GLY A 28 -11.57 -12.39 4.87
CA GLY A 28 -11.95 -12.90 3.57
C GLY A 28 -12.08 -11.83 2.50
N THR A 29 -11.67 -10.61 2.79
CA THR A 29 -11.74 -9.51 1.85
C THR A 29 -10.34 -9.10 1.43
N ALA A 30 -10.08 -9.06 0.14
CA ALA A 30 -8.83 -8.54 -0.39
C ALA A 30 -8.93 -7.04 -0.59
N VAL A 31 -7.78 -6.38 -0.67
CA VAL A 31 -7.69 -4.95 -0.89
C VAL A 31 -6.87 -4.73 -2.16
N ALA A 32 -7.43 -3.98 -3.09
CA ALA A 32 -6.76 -3.65 -4.34
C ALA A 32 -6.49 -2.15 -4.39
N PRO A 33 -5.23 -1.72 -4.39
CA PRO A 33 -4.92 -0.31 -4.52
C PRO A 33 -5.34 0.19 -5.90
N LEU A 34 -5.88 1.41 -5.95
CA LEU A 34 -6.35 2.00 -7.19
C LEU A 34 -5.45 3.13 -7.67
N ASP A 35 -4.97 3.96 -6.76
CA ASP A 35 -4.12 5.07 -7.14
C ASP A 35 -3.24 5.47 -5.98
N LEU A 36 -2.27 6.29 -6.29
CA LEU A 36 -1.31 6.79 -5.32
C LEU A 36 -0.86 8.17 -5.75
N LYS A 37 -0.92 9.12 -4.84
CA LYS A 37 -0.39 10.45 -5.07
C LYS A 37 0.60 10.75 -3.97
N VAL A 38 1.81 11.15 -4.35
CA VAL A 38 2.88 11.43 -3.39
C VAL A 38 3.39 12.84 -3.64
N ASN A 39 3.44 13.64 -2.59
CA ASN A 39 4.05 14.96 -2.64
C ASN A 39 5.33 14.91 -1.85
N MET A 40 6.45 15.17 -2.52
CA MET A 40 7.76 15.19 -1.88
C MET A 40 7.98 16.58 -1.30
N LEU A 41 8.30 16.63 -0.02
CA LEU A 41 8.42 17.90 0.70
C LEU A 41 9.86 18.28 0.98
N ARG A 42 10.70 17.31 1.26
CA ARG A 42 12.09 17.54 1.63
C ARG A 42 12.96 16.45 1.04
N PRO A 43 14.19 16.77 0.67
CA PRO A 43 15.13 15.72 0.29
C PRO A 43 15.48 14.87 1.48
N VAL A 44 15.80 13.61 1.22
CA VAL A 44 16.23 12.67 2.25
C VAL A 44 17.65 12.27 1.90
N ALA A 45 18.57 12.61 2.79
CA ALA A 45 19.97 12.28 2.58
C ALA A 45 20.19 10.78 2.85
N PRO A 46 21.15 10.17 2.16
CA PRO A 46 21.40 8.74 2.33
C PRO A 46 21.84 8.36 3.73
N ASP A 47 22.39 9.30 4.47
CA ASP A 47 22.83 9.02 5.83
C ASP A 47 21.71 9.18 6.85
N MET A 48 20.53 9.57 6.43
CA MET A 48 19.39 9.60 7.34
C MET A 48 18.99 8.20 7.67
N ARG A 49 18.96 7.92 8.96
CA ARG A 49 18.81 6.54 9.35
C ARG A 49 17.40 6.05 9.35
N ASP A 50 16.48 6.87 9.81
CA ASP A 50 15.13 6.37 10.04
C ASP A 50 14.12 7.19 9.26
N LEU A 51 13.33 6.50 8.48
CA LEU A 51 12.13 7.05 7.88
C LEU A 51 10.95 6.30 8.47
N THR A 52 9.97 7.04 8.94
CA THR A 52 8.78 6.45 9.52
C THR A 52 7.58 6.83 8.70
N ALA A 53 6.84 5.84 8.23
CA ALA A 53 5.61 6.07 7.50
C ALA A 53 4.44 5.86 8.45
N LYS A 54 3.59 6.88 8.56
CA LYS A 54 2.39 6.83 9.39
C LYS A 54 1.20 6.98 8.47
N ALA A 55 0.37 5.96 8.42
CA ALA A 55 -0.78 5.94 7.53
C ALA A 55 -2.04 5.73 8.33
N GLU A 56 -3.13 6.32 7.86
CA GLU A 56 -4.43 6.13 8.48
C GLU A 56 -5.51 6.19 7.41
N VAL A 57 -6.58 5.47 7.64
CA VAL A 57 -7.74 5.50 6.75
C VAL A 57 -8.54 6.74 7.10
N VAL A 58 -8.74 7.62 6.12
CA VAL A 58 -9.48 8.87 6.33
C VAL A 58 -10.92 8.75 5.86
N HIS A 59 -11.23 7.75 5.03
CA HIS A 59 -12.59 7.50 4.59
C HIS A 59 -12.74 6.02 4.30
N ARG A 60 -13.76 5.41 4.85
CA ARG A 60 -14.05 4.01 4.58
C ARG A 60 -15.47 3.87 4.11
N GLY A 61 -15.64 3.59 2.82
CA GLY A 61 -16.93 3.29 2.25
C GLY A 61 -17.17 1.80 2.19
N ARG A 62 -18.23 1.41 1.50
CA ARG A 62 -18.56 -0.01 1.38
C ARG A 62 -17.58 -0.73 0.45
N THR A 63 -17.19 -0.08 -0.63
CA THR A 63 -16.32 -0.69 -1.63
C THR A 63 -15.01 0.04 -1.79
N LEU A 64 -14.87 1.22 -1.23
CA LEU A 64 -13.72 2.07 -1.44
C LEU A 64 -13.24 2.66 -0.12
N ALA A 65 -11.94 2.71 0.05
CA ALA A 65 -11.34 3.38 1.18
C ALA A 65 -10.29 4.36 0.69
N ILE A 66 -10.15 5.47 1.39
CA ILE A 66 -9.11 6.45 1.11
C ILE A 66 -8.26 6.57 2.36
N ALA A 67 -6.95 6.52 2.16
CA ALA A 67 -6.00 6.61 3.25
C ALA A 67 -5.00 7.71 2.98
N SER A 68 -4.43 8.24 4.03
CA SER A 68 -3.36 9.22 3.93
C SER A 68 -2.14 8.70 4.67
N CYS A 69 -0.98 9.17 4.24
CA CYS A 69 0.28 8.74 4.81
C CYS A 69 1.20 9.93 4.94
N ARG A 70 1.95 9.95 6.02
CA ARG A 70 2.98 10.94 6.26
C ARG A 70 4.27 10.20 6.50
N ILE A 71 5.30 10.52 5.74
CA ILE A 71 6.63 9.96 5.95
C ILE A 71 7.46 11.01 6.62
N GLU A 72 8.06 10.65 7.75
CA GLU A 72 8.85 11.55 8.58
C GLU A 72 10.28 11.06 8.66
N ASN A 73 11.20 12.02 8.81
CA ASN A 73 12.59 11.67 9.04
C ASN A 73 12.83 11.42 10.53
N ALA A 74 14.09 11.19 10.89
CA ALA A 74 14.42 10.88 12.26
C ALA A 74 14.12 12.03 13.23
N ASP A 75 14.06 13.25 12.72
CA ASP A 75 13.73 14.42 13.55
C ASP A 75 12.23 14.66 13.63
N GLY A 76 11.42 13.80 13.04
CA GLY A 76 9.99 13.96 13.07
C GLY A 76 9.44 14.94 12.06
N LYS A 77 10.26 15.39 11.11
CA LYS A 77 9.82 16.34 10.10
C LYS A 77 9.27 15.59 8.90
N PRO A 78 8.18 16.09 8.31
CA PRO A 78 7.62 15.40 7.15
C PRO A 78 8.52 15.56 5.92
N VAL A 79 8.79 14.45 5.27
CA VAL A 79 9.54 14.45 4.03
C VAL A 79 8.66 14.14 2.84
N ALA A 80 7.51 13.53 3.06
CA ALA A 80 6.55 13.27 2.00
C ALA A 80 5.16 13.12 2.59
N LEU A 81 4.17 13.49 1.81
CA LEU A 81 2.76 13.26 2.12
C LEU A 81 2.17 12.48 0.96
N ALA A 82 1.32 11.51 1.27
CA ALA A 82 0.74 10.68 0.25
C ALA A 82 -0.72 10.41 0.55
N THR A 83 -1.49 10.20 -0.50
CA THR A 83 -2.87 9.73 -0.38
C THR A 83 -3.05 8.63 -1.41
N GLY A 84 -3.97 7.72 -1.12
CA GLY A 84 -4.29 6.67 -2.05
C GLY A 84 -5.66 6.11 -1.76
N SER A 85 -6.27 5.55 -2.80
CA SER A 85 -7.55 4.87 -2.64
C SER A 85 -7.37 3.41 -2.96
N SER A 86 -8.20 2.59 -2.33
CA SER A 86 -8.17 1.15 -2.49
C SER A 86 -9.58 0.63 -2.55
N MET A 87 -9.75 -0.48 -3.24
CA MET A 87 -11.05 -1.12 -3.36
C MET A 87 -11.06 -2.39 -2.52
N TYR A 88 -12.16 -2.63 -1.84
CA TYR A 88 -12.38 -3.87 -1.14
C TYR A 88 -12.95 -4.89 -2.11
N LEU A 89 -12.41 -6.10 -2.07
CA LEU A 89 -12.85 -7.20 -2.93
C LEU A 89 -13.35 -8.33 -2.04
N PRO A 90 -14.63 -8.29 -1.65
CA PRO A 90 -15.17 -9.32 -0.76
C PRO A 90 -15.14 -10.68 -1.43
N GLY A 91 -14.93 -11.73 -0.65
CA GLY A 91 -14.87 -13.08 -1.17
C GLY A 91 -13.57 -13.43 -1.86
N ARG A 92 -12.60 -12.51 -1.84
CA ARG A 92 -11.29 -12.78 -2.41
C ARG A 92 -10.24 -12.56 -1.34
N PRO A 93 -9.76 -13.63 -0.71
CA PRO A 93 -8.74 -13.49 0.32
C PRO A 93 -7.50 -12.80 -0.24
N ALA A 94 -6.92 -11.93 0.56
CA ALA A 94 -5.76 -11.18 0.16
C ALA A 94 -4.63 -12.09 -0.31
N SER A 95 -4.51 -13.25 0.28
CA SER A 95 -3.46 -14.18 -0.06
C SER A 95 -3.57 -14.71 -1.48
N LEU A 96 -4.72 -14.57 -2.11
CA LEU A 96 -4.89 -15.10 -3.46
C LEU A 96 -4.55 -14.09 -4.55
N ILE A 97 -4.52 -12.82 -4.23
CA ILE A 97 -4.34 -11.82 -5.28
C ILE A 97 -3.02 -12.00 -6.00
N GLY A 98 -1.92 -12.03 -5.29
CA GLY A 98 -0.62 -12.23 -5.92
C GLY A 98 -0.38 -13.67 -6.31
N VAL A 99 -0.84 -14.59 -5.51
CA VAL A 99 -0.63 -16.00 -5.78
C VAL A 99 -1.39 -16.45 -7.01
N GLU A 100 -2.60 -15.96 -7.17
CA GLU A 100 -3.40 -16.31 -8.31
C GLU A 100 -2.72 -15.90 -9.61
N GLN A 101 -2.13 -14.73 -9.62
CA GLN A 101 -1.43 -14.26 -10.79
C GLN A 101 -0.17 -15.04 -11.09
N LEU A 102 0.48 -15.54 -10.05
CA LEU A 102 1.68 -16.30 -10.25
C LEU A 102 1.41 -17.76 -10.54
N GLY A 103 0.37 -18.29 -9.95
CA GLY A 103 0.11 -19.72 -10.05
C GLY A 103 -0.90 -20.12 -11.07
N SER A 104 -1.68 -19.20 -11.58
CA SER A 104 -2.73 -19.54 -12.52
C SER A 104 -2.17 -20.20 -13.74
N ASP A 105 -0.95 -19.95 -14.02
CA ASP A 105 -0.36 -20.55 -15.16
C ASP A 105 -0.09 -21.99 -14.94
N SER A 106 0.06 -22.37 -13.73
CA SER A 106 0.41 -23.70 -13.50
C SER A 106 -0.74 -24.50 -13.06
N SER A 107 -1.61 -24.15 -12.56
CA SER A 107 -2.55 -24.91 -12.05
C SER A 107 -3.45 -25.41 -12.58
N ASP A 108 -3.05 -25.81 -12.42
CA ASP A 108 -3.78 -26.25 -12.68
C ASP A 108 -4.88 -26.31 -12.61
N PRO A 109 -5.18 -26.64 -13.16
CA PRO A 109 -6.47 -26.64 -13.37
C PRO A 109 -7.23 -27.34 -12.45
N GLU A 110 -6.81 -28.04 -11.90
CA GLU A 110 -7.54 -28.61 -11.06
C GLU A 110 -7.79 -27.92 -10.08
N ASP A 111 -7.20 -27.25 -9.87
CA ASP A 111 -7.48 -26.48 -8.97
C ASP A 111 -8.40 -25.71 -9.32
N GLU A 112 -8.61 -25.84 -10.27
CA GLU A 112 -9.39 -25.24 -10.66
C GLU A 112 -10.42 -25.59 -10.69
N PRO A 113 -10.53 -26.10 -10.64
CA PRO A 113 -11.43 -26.25 -10.92
C PRO A 113 -12.28 -25.92 -10.50
N GLY A 114 -12.24 -25.91 -10.57
CA GLY A 114 -12.96 -25.43 -10.50
C GLY A 114 -12.97 -25.15 -10.15
N ALA A 115 -12.45 -25.50 -10.13
CA ALA A 115 -12.35 -25.12 -10.00
C ALA A 115 -12.49 -24.52 -9.94
#